data_845dec5dce8f7c9fc5bc908508622cad
#
_entry.id   845dec5dce8f7c9fc5bc908508622cad
#
_cell.length_a   1.000
_cell.length_b   1.000
_cell.length_c   1.000
_cell.angle_alpha   90.00
_cell.angle_beta   90.00
_cell.angle_gamma   90.00
#
_symmetry.space_group_name_H-M   'P 1'
#
loop_
_entity.id
_entity.type
_entity.pdbx_description
1 polymer ?
#
loop_
_entity_poly.entity_id
_entity_poly.type
_entity_poly.pdbx_seq_one_letter_code
_entity_poly.pdbx_strand_id
1 'polypeptide(L)'
;MSDNTVKIKNQTIDPTLTLEDVKKQLIEKGKKEGHLSHEEIAEKLQNFDIDSDQMDDFFDQLNDNDISLVNEKDSSDTDEKLNPSDLSAPPGVKINDPVRMYLKEIGRVNLLSAQEEIELAKRIEQGDEVAKSRLAEANLRLVVSIAKRYVGRGMLFLDLIQEGNMGLIKAVEKFDFNKGFKFSTYATWWIRQAITRAIADQARTIRIPVHMVETINKLIRVQRQLLQDLGRDPAPEEIGEEMDLPAEKVREILKIAQEPVSLETPIGEEDDSHLGDFIEDQEAQSPSDHAAYELLKEQLEDVLDTLTDREENVLRLRFGLDDGRTRTLEEVGKVFGVTRERIRQIEAKALRKLRHPSRSKRLKDFMD
;
A
#
# COMPACT_ATOMS: atom_id res chain seq x y z
N MET A 1 29.08 -35.08 29.44
CA MET A 1 29.04 -35.99 28.29
C MET A 1 27.61 -36.29 28.00
N SER A 2 27.12 -35.71 26.98
CA SER A 2 26.06 -36.10 26.07
C SER A 2 25.56 -34.85 25.35
N ASP A 3 26.11 -34.62 24.16
CA ASP A 3 25.68 -33.66 23.20
C ASP A 3 24.24 -33.91 22.76
N ASN A 4 23.34 -32.96 22.98
CA ASN A 4 22.06 -32.90 22.32
C ASN A 4 22.06 -31.68 21.39
N THR A 5 22.72 -31.81 20.25
CA THR A 5 22.61 -30.91 19.12
C THR A 5 21.29 -31.15 18.42
N VAL A 6 20.30 -30.30 18.70
CA VAL A 6 19.08 -30.23 17.91
C VAL A 6 19.44 -29.54 16.59
N LYS A 7 19.57 -30.33 15.52
CA LYS A 7 19.69 -29.82 14.15
C LYS A 7 18.33 -29.30 13.70
N ILE A 8 18.11 -28.00 13.80
CA ILE A 8 17.02 -27.33 13.09
C ILE A 8 17.47 -27.23 11.63
N LYS A 9 16.81 -27.94 10.74
CA LYS A 9 16.99 -27.79 9.29
C LYS A 9 16.40 -26.45 8.84
N ASN A 10 17.24 -25.43 8.71
CA ASN A 10 16.92 -24.24 7.97
C ASN A 10 16.86 -24.59 6.48
N GLN A 11 15.68 -24.60 5.90
CA GLN A 11 15.51 -24.57 4.45
C GLN A 11 15.58 -23.13 3.98
N THR A 12 16.73 -22.73 3.50
CA THR A 12 16.99 -21.51 2.73
C THR A 12 16.11 -21.50 1.48
N ILE A 13 15.26 -20.50 1.33
CA ILE A 13 14.48 -20.26 0.10
C ILE A 13 15.42 -19.55 -0.87
N ASP A 14 15.77 -20.21 -1.97
CA ASP A 14 16.58 -19.67 -3.06
C ASP A 14 15.88 -18.44 -3.69
N PRO A 15 16.52 -17.28 -3.78
CA PRO A 15 15.91 -16.03 -4.29
C PRO A 15 15.61 -16.04 -5.80
N THR A 16 15.98 -17.10 -6.51
CA THR A 16 15.79 -17.26 -7.97
C THR A 16 14.57 -18.09 -8.36
N LEU A 17 13.80 -18.59 -7.36
CA LEU A 17 12.66 -19.45 -7.64
C LEU A 17 11.48 -18.67 -8.19
N THR A 18 11.02 -19.05 -9.38
CA THR A 18 9.77 -18.53 -9.95
C THR A 18 8.55 -19.10 -9.22
N LEU A 19 7.38 -18.45 -9.35
CA LEU A 19 6.11 -18.96 -8.79
C LEU A 19 5.85 -20.42 -9.17
N GLU A 20 6.15 -20.80 -10.41
CA GLU A 20 5.99 -22.17 -10.91
C GLU A 20 6.93 -23.16 -10.22
N ASP A 21 8.15 -22.74 -9.91
CA ASP A 21 9.13 -23.61 -9.21
C ASP A 21 8.69 -23.85 -7.77
N VAL A 22 8.14 -22.83 -7.10
CA VAL A 22 7.61 -22.96 -5.73
C VAL A 22 6.36 -23.85 -5.72
N LYS A 23 5.46 -23.71 -6.68
CA LYS A 23 4.30 -24.60 -6.85
C LYS A 23 4.74 -26.05 -7.06
N LYS A 24 5.74 -26.29 -7.92
CA LYS A 24 6.31 -27.63 -8.16
C LYS A 24 6.94 -28.24 -6.89
N GLN A 25 7.73 -27.45 -6.14
CA GLN A 25 8.34 -27.90 -4.89
C GLN A 25 7.29 -28.27 -3.85
N LEU A 26 6.19 -27.50 -3.75
CA LEU A 26 5.07 -27.82 -2.85
C LEU A 26 4.38 -29.11 -3.26
N ILE A 27 4.14 -29.31 -4.55
CA ILE A 27 3.53 -30.53 -5.09
C ILE A 27 4.46 -31.74 -4.85
N GLU A 28 5.77 -31.61 -5.08
CA GLU A 28 6.73 -32.70 -4.82
C GLU A 28 6.82 -33.05 -3.33
N LYS A 29 6.75 -32.05 -2.45
CA LYS A 29 6.71 -32.27 -1.01
C LYS A 29 5.41 -32.96 -0.60
N GLY A 30 4.27 -32.47 -1.11
CA GLY A 30 2.97 -33.06 -0.87
C GLY A 30 2.88 -34.51 -1.34
N LYS A 31 3.48 -34.84 -2.50
CA LYS A 31 3.58 -36.25 -2.99
C LYS A 31 4.43 -37.16 -2.07
N LYS A 32 5.45 -36.61 -1.42
CA LYS A 32 6.31 -37.39 -0.49
C LYS A 32 5.67 -37.60 0.87
N GLU A 33 4.96 -36.60 1.38
CA GLU A 33 4.39 -36.59 2.74
C GLU A 33 2.90 -37.00 2.75
N GLY A 34 2.24 -36.99 1.57
CA GLY A 34 0.81 -37.31 1.41
C GLY A 34 -0.11 -36.17 1.85
N HIS A 35 0.44 -35.14 2.48
CA HIS A 35 -0.30 -33.98 2.97
C HIS A 35 0.57 -32.73 2.93
N LEU A 36 -0.08 -31.54 2.88
CA LEU A 36 0.56 -30.24 3.00
C LEU A 36 -0.17 -29.41 4.06
N SER A 37 0.60 -28.65 4.87
CA SER A 37 0.02 -27.72 5.81
C SER A 37 -0.41 -26.43 5.10
N HIS A 38 -1.57 -25.88 5.50
CA HIS A 38 -2.03 -24.55 5.03
C HIS A 38 -1.04 -23.44 5.37
N GLU A 39 -0.35 -23.55 6.50
CA GLU A 39 0.63 -22.56 6.93
C GLU A 39 1.86 -22.60 6.04
N GLU A 40 2.32 -23.77 5.62
CA GLU A 40 3.43 -23.94 4.68
C GLU A 40 3.10 -23.40 3.28
N ILE A 41 1.89 -23.66 2.78
CA ILE A 41 1.45 -23.14 1.48
C ILE A 41 1.38 -21.61 1.55
N ALA A 42 0.76 -21.07 2.60
CA ALA A 42 0.64 -19.63 2.79
C ALA A 42 2.01 -18.96 2.98
N GLU A 43 2.95 -19.57 3.72
CA GLU A 43 4.27 -19.02 3.94
C GLU A 43 5.11 -18.98 2.65
N LYS A 44 5.08 -20.04 1.85
CA LYS A 44 5.84 -20.10 0.59
C LYS A 44 5.23 -19.26 -0.54
N LEU A 45 3.91 -19.14 -0.57
CA LEU A 45 3.19 -18.36 -1.59
C LEU A 45 2.97 -16.90 -1.20
N GLN A 46 3.16 -16.53 0.07
CA GLN A 46 2.99 -15.15 0.57
C GLN A 46 3.87 -14.11 -0.16
N ASN A 47 4.98 -14.56 -0.74
CA ASN A 47 5.94 -13.67 -1.41
C ASN A 47 5.62 -13.44 -2.91
N PHE A 48 4.55 -14.03 -3.43
CA PHE A 48 4.17 -13.92 -4.84
C PHE A 48 2.79 -13.25 -4.97
N ASP A 49 2.68 -12.31 -5.91
CA ASP A 49 1.39 -11.71 -6.28
C ASP A 49 0.63 -12.71 -7.14
N ILE A 50 -0.14 -13.58 -6.47
CA ILE A 50 -0.86 -14.68 -7.12
C ILE A 50 -2.27 -14.21 -7.43
N ASP A 51 -2.63 -14.23 -8.70
CA ASP A 51 -4.00 -13.98 -9.13
C ASP A 51 -4.92 -15.14 -8.72
N SER A 52 -6.21 -14.83 -8.57
CA SER A 52 -7.25 -15.79 -8.16
C SER A 52 -7.24 -17.07 -8.99
N ASP A 53 -7.12 -16.92 -10.30
CA ASP A 53 -7.19 -18.02 -11.24
C ASP A 53 -5.96 -18.94 -11.12
N GLN A 54 -4.79 -18.36 -10.87
CA GLN A 54 -3.53 -19.10 -10.63
C GLN A 54 -3.56 -19.91 -9.33
N MET A 55 -4.32 -19.44 -8.34
CA MET A 55 -4.47 -20.16 -7.07
C MET A 55 -5.47 -21.31 -7.19
N ASP A 56 -6.55 -21.08 -7.91
CA ASP A 56 -7.54 -22.12 -8.20
C ASP A 56 -6.87 -23.26 -9.01
N ASP A 57 -6.07 -22.94 -10.04
CA ASP A 57 -5.27 -23.90 -10.79
C ASP A 57 -4.29 -24.69 -9.91
N PHE A 58 -3.69 -24.04 -8.89
CA PHE A 58 -2.78 -24.71 -7.96
C PHE A 58 -3.51 -25.69 -7.02
N PHE A 59 -4.69 -25.30 -6.53
CA PHE A 59 -5.53 -26.22 -5.74
C PHE A 59 -6.01 -27.42 -6.58
N ASP A 60 -6.34 -27.20 -7.85
CA ASP A 60 -6.68 -28.27 -8.77
C ASP A 60 -5.51 -29.26 -8.96
N GLN A 61 -4.28 -28.74 -9.14
CA GLN A 61 -3.08 -29.57 -9.22
C GLN A 61 -2.78 -30.35 -7.93
N LEU A 62 -3.09 -29.80 -6.75
CA LEU A 62 -2.95 -30.53 -5.49
C LEU A 62 -3.96 -31.68 -5.39
N ASN A 63 -5.21 -31.43 -5.81
CA ASN A 63 -6.26 -32.43 -5.80
C ASN A 63 -6.00 -33.54 -6.82
N ASP A 64 -5.54 -33.21 -8.03
CA ASP A 64 -5.17 -34.19 -9.07
C ASP A 64 -4.03 -35.12 -8.67
N ASN A 65 -3.21 -34.68 -7.68
CA ASN A 65 -2.10 -35.47 -7.14
C ASN A 65 -2.42 -36.16 -5.81
N ASP A 66 -3.69 -36.21 -5.40
CA ASP A 66 -4.17 -36.83 -4.15
C ASP A 66 -3.46 -36.30 -2.87
N ILE A 67 -3.09 -35.00 -2.87
CA ILE A 67 -2.43 -34.35 -1.75
C ILE A 67 -3.48 -33.75 -0.81
N SER A 68 -3.60 -34.29 0.41
CA SER A 68 -4.51 -33.76 1.41
C SER A 68 -3.95 -32.49 2.05
N LEU A 69 -4.80 -31.46 2.21
CA LEU A 69 -4.45 -30.26 2.96
C LEU A 69 -4.83 -30.44 4.43
N VAL A 70 -3.83 -30.40 5.32
CA VAL A 70 -4.00 -30.57 6.75
C VAL A 70 -3.64 -29.27 7.48
N ASN A 71 -4.45 -28.88 8.47
CA ASN A 71 -4.02 -27.88 9.44
C ASN A 71 -3.13 -28.57 10.48
N GLU A 72 -1.97 -28.02 10.83
CA GLU A 72 -1.07 -28.60 11.84
C GLU A 72 -1.74 -28.83 13.21
N LYS A 73 -2.92 -28.29 13.43
CA LYS A 73 -3.73 -28.47 14.64
C LYS A 73 -4.76 -29.60 14.56
N ASP A 74 -4.96 -30.23 13.41
CA ASP A 74 -5.93 -31.31 13.23
C ASP A 74 -5.39 -32.72 13.63
N SER A 75 -4.18 -32.80 14.20
CA SER A 75 -3.65 -34.05 14.75
C SER A 75 -4.17 -34.39 16.16
N SER A 76 -5.07 -33.59 16.69
CA SER A 76 -5.89 -33.96 17.85
C SER A 76 -7.36 -33.75 17.48
N ASP A 77 -8.12 -34.85 17.47
CA ASP A 77 -9.58 -34.92 17.36
C ASP A 77 -10.30 -34.00 18.35
N THR A 78 -10.30 -32.71 18.06
CA THR A 78 -11.18 -31.75 18.69
C THR A 78 -11.69 -30.82 17.62
N ASP A 79 -12.94 -31.02 17.20
CA ASP A 79 -13.77 -29.94 16.68
C ASP A 79 -13.52 -28.71 17.56
N GLU A 80 -12.63 -27.80 17.14
CA GLU A 80 -12.55 -26.49 17.77
C GLU A 80 -13.90 -25.81 17.54
N LYS A 81 -14.86 -26.14 18.41
CA LYS A 81 -16.02 -25.30 18.64
C LYS A 81 -15.44 -23.94 18.98
N LEU A 82 -15.51 -22.99 18.04
CA LEU A 82 -15.19 -21.60 18.28
C LEU A 82 -15.95 -21.19 19.55
N ASN A 83 -15.23 -21.22 20.69
CA ASN A 83 -15.83 -20.93 21.98
C ASN A 83 -16.36 -19.50 21.94
N PRO A 84 -17.49 -19.19 22.62
CA PRO A 84 -17.96 -17.80 22.77
C PRO A 84 -16.90 -16.84 23.31
N SER A 85 -15.88 -17.36 24.01
CA SER A 85 -14.70 -16.60 24.48
C SER A 85 -13.77 -16.14 23.35
N ASP A 86 -13.81 -16.77 22.17
CA ASP A 86 -12.98 -16.37 21.03
C ASP A 86 -13.50 -15.12 20.32
N LEU A 87 -14.74 -14.73 20.58
CA LEU A 87 -15.35 -13.46 20.14
C LEU A 87 -14.96 -12.26 21.01
N SER A 88 -14.12 -12.43 22.03
CA SER A 88 -13.57 -11.31 22.79
C SER A 88 -12.56 -10.52 21.96
N ALA A 89 -12.60 -9.18 22.06
CA ALA A 89 -11.61 -8.33 21.39
C ALA A 89 -10.20 -8.63 21.92
N PRO A 90 -9.16 -8.51 21.06
CA PRO A 90 -7.77 -8.73 21.49
C PRO A 90 -7.36 -7.76 22.60
N PRO A 91 -6.41 -8.13 23.48
CA PRO A 91 -5.86 -7.22 24.48
C PRO A 91 -5.20 -6.02 23.78
N GLY A 92 -5.46 -4.81 24.29
CA GLY A 92 -4.92 -3.56 23.74
C GLY A 92 -5.82 -2.85 22.72
N VAL A 93 -6.88 -3.48 22.22
CA VAL A 93 -7.88 -2.79 21.40
C VAL A 93 -8.84 -2.06 22.33
N LYS A 94 -8.95 -0.71 22.16
CA LYS A 94 -10.02 0.05 22.80
C LYS A 94 -11.35 -0.48 22.24
N ILE A 95 -12.10 -1.17 23.08
CA ILE A 95 -13.41 -1.72 22.72
C ILE A 95 -14.39 -0.55 22.70
N ASN A 96 -14.60 0.00 21.51
CA ASN A 96 -15.68 0.94 21.28
C ASN A 96 -17.03 0.19 21.17
N ASP A 97 -18.13 0.85 21.47
CA ASP A 97 -19.48 0.27 21.34
C ASP A 97 -19.74 -0.40 19.97
N PRO A 98 -19.28 0.14 18.81
CA PRO A 98 -19.46 -0.49 17.51
C PRO A 98 -18.82 -1.88 17.40
N VAL A 99 -17.62 -2.09 17.95
CA VAL A 99 -16.93 -3.40 17.93
C VAL A 99 -17.74 -4.43 18.71
N ARG A 100 -18.20 -4.06 19.92
CA ARG A 100 -19.02 -4.93 20.77
C ARG A 100 -20.34 -5.27 20.09
N MET A 101 -21.00 -4.29 19.50
CA MET A 101 -22.26 -4.48 18.81
C MET A 101 -22.11 -5.47 17.66
N TYR A 102 -21.10 -5.29 16.81
CA TYR A 102 -20.80 -6.19 15.70
C TYR A 102 -20.50 -7.63 16.18
N LEU A 103 -19.61 -7.80 17.16
CA LEU A 103 -19.28 -9.12 17.71
C LEU A 103 -20.49 -9.83 18.32
N LYS A 104 -21.39 -9.09 18.98
CA LYS A 104 -22.64 -9.62 19.53
C LYS A 104 -23.61 -10.05 18.42
N GLU A 105 -23.65 -9.31 17.32
CA GLU A 105 -24.56 -9.57 16.20
C GLU A 105 -24.16 -10.82 15.42
N ILE A 106 -22.88 -10.96 15.05
CA ILE A 106 -22.38 -12.16 14.39
C ILE A 106 -22.46 -13.42 15.27
N GLY A 107 -22.41 -13.24 16.61
CA GLY A 107 -22.53 -14.35 17.57
C GLY A 107 -23.93 -14.98 17.64
N ARG A 108 -24.97 -14.32 17.08
CA ARG A 108 -26.33 -14.83 17.04
C ARG A 108 -26.56 -15.86 15.93
N VAL A 109 -25.72 -15.85 14.91
CA VAL A 109 -25.83 -16.76 13.76
C VAL A 109 -25.26 -18.12 14.16
N ASN A 110 -26.03 -19.19 13.93
CA ASN A 110 -25.57 -20.55 14.19
C ASN A 110 -24.51 -20.98 13.20
N LEU A 111 -23.56 -21.80 13.68
CA LEU A 111 -22.59 -22.47 12.82
C LEU A 111 -23.28 -23.50 11.93
N LEU A 112 -22.78 -23.66 10.71
CA LEU A 112 -23.26 -24.64 9.76
C LEU A 112 -22.56 -25.98 9.96
N SER A 113 -23.28 -27.05 9.71
CA SER A 113 -22.71 -28.39 9.56
C SER A 113 -22.13 -28.58 8.16
N ALA A 114 -21.20 -29.53 7.99
CA ALA A 114 -20.59 -29.82 6.69
C ALA A 114 -21.63 -30.16 5.59
N GLN A 115 -22.76 -30.79 5.96
CA GLN A 115 -23.84 -31.09 5.04
C GLN A 115 -24.60 -29.84 4.59
N GLU A 116 -24.85 -28.91 5.54
CA GLU A 116 -25.50 -27.64 5.23
C GLU A 116 -24.60 -26.74 4.35
N GLU A 117 -23.28 -26.77 4.57
CA GLU A 117 -22.31 -26.04 3.70
C GLU A 117 -22.43 -26.54 2.24
N ILE A 118 -22.48 -27.86 2.01
CA ILE A 118 -22.62 -28.43 0.67
C ILE A 118 -23.99 -28.12 0.06
N GLU A 119 -25.07 -28.16 0.84
CA GLU A 119 -26.41 -27.80 0.35
C GLU A 119 -26.50 -26.33 -0.06
N LEU A 120 -25.92 -25.44 0.74
CA LEU A 120 -25.87 -24.02 0.43
C LEU A 120 -25.00 -23.77 -0.81
N ALA A 121 -23.84 -24.43 -0.93
CA ALA A 121 -22.95 -24.32 -2.08
C ALA A 121 -23.65 -24.75 -3.38
N LYS A 122 -24.42 -25.81 -3.38
CA LYS A 122 -25.25 -26.24 -4.54
C LYS A 122 -26.31 -25.21 -4.93
N ARG A 123 -26.92 -24.55 -3.95
CA ARG A 123 -27.88 -23.47 -4.22
C ARG A 123 -27.23 -22.21 -4.76
N ILE A 124 -26.01 -21.89 -4.29
CA ILE A 124 -25.21 -20.76 -4.79
C ILE A 124 -24.86 -20.97 -6.27
N GLU A 125 -24.47 -22.18 -6.67
CA GLU A 125 -24.21 -22.53 -8.07
C GLU A 125 -25.44 -22.30 -8.97
N GLN A 126 -26.68 -22.44 -8.43
CA GLN A 126 -27.93 -22.14 -9.10
C GLN A 126 -28.30 -20.64 -9.09
N GLY A 127 -27.45 -19.78 -8.50
CA GLY A 127 -27.66 -18.33 -8.44
C GLY A 127 -28.51 -17.85 -7.26
N ASP A 128 -28.63 -18.63 -6.17
CA ASP A 128 -29.39 -18.24 -4.99
C ASP A 128 -28.62 -17.28 -4.07
N GLU A 129 -28.94 -15.98 -4.17
CA GLU A 129 -28.32 -14.93 -3.34
C GLU A 129 -28.63 -15.07 -1.84
N VAL A 130 -29.76 -15.68 -1.47
CA VAL A 130 -30.09 -15.91 -0.06
C VAL A 130 -29.17 -16.98 0.52
N ALA A 131 -28.85 -18.03 -0.23
CA ALA A 131 -27.90 -19.06 0.18
C ALA A 131 -26.50 -18.48 0.33
N LYS A 132 -26.10 -17.58 -0.58
CA LYS A 132 -24.81 -16.85 -0.53
C LYS A 132 -24.70 -16.02 0.75
N SER A 133 -25.71 -15.21 1.08
CA SER A 133 -25.75 -14.41 2.30
C SER A 133 -25.67 -15.31 3.54
N ARG A 134 -26.42 -16.41 3.57
CA ARG A 134 -26.44 -17.33 4.73
C ARG A 134 -25.10 -18.03 4.96
N LEU A 135 -24.41 -18.45 3.90
CA LEU A 135 -23.07 -19.05 4.00
C LEU A 135 -22.05 -18.03 4.50
N ALA A 136 -22.10 -16.79 4.01
CA ALA A 136 -21.24 -15.71 4.46
C ALA A 136 -21.47 -15.36 5.94
N GLU A 137 -22.73 -15.13 6.36
CA GLU A 137 -23.10 -14.77 7.73
C GLU A 137 -22.63 -15.81 8.76
N ALA A 138 -22.79 -17.10 8.46
CA ALA A 138 -22.35 -18.18 9.35
C ALA A 138 -20.82 -18.24 9.52
N ASN A 139 -20.06 -17.66 8.58
CA ASN A 139 -18.60 -17.68 8.60
C ASN A 139 -17.94 -16.34 9.00
N LEU A 140 -18.71 -15.31 9.38
CA LEU A 140 -18.16 -14.04 9.87
C LEU A 140 -17.25 -14.21 11.10
N ARG A 141 -17.55 -15.20 11.96
CA ARG A 141 -16.72 -15.53 13.13
C ARG A 141 -15.32 -15.98 12.73
N LEU A 142 -15.17 -16.71 11.62
CA LEU A 142 -13.88 -17.12 11.07
C LEU A 142 -13.06 -15.88 10.68
N VAL A 143 -13.67 -14.89 10.03
CA VAL A 143 -12.98 -13.64 9.68
C VAL A 143 -12.43 -12.94 10.92
N VAL A 144 -13.21 -12.83 11.99
CA VAL A 144 -12.78 -12.20 13.26
C VAL A 144 -11.57 -12.94 13.85
N SER A 145 -11.59 -14.27 13.85
CA SER A 145 -10.50 -15.10 14.39
C SER A 145 -9.18 -14.90 13.64
N ILE A 146 -9.26 -14.68 12.32
CA ILE A 146 -8.10 -14.41 11.47
C ILE A 146 -7.64 -12.96 11.66
N ALA A 147 -8.56 -11.98 11.62
CA ALA A 147 -8.26 -10.55 11.75
C ALA A 147 -7.56 -10.20 13.07
N LYS A 148 -7.86 -10.89 14.17
CA LYS A 148 -7.19 -10.74 15.47
C LYS A 148 -5.67 -10.83 15.39
N ARG A 149 -5.13 -11.65 14.51
CA ARG A 149 -3.67 -11.85 14.33
C ARG A 149 -2.97 -10.69 13.65
N TYR A 150 -3.74 -9.78 13.04
CA TYR A 150 -3.24 -8.64 12.30
C TYR A 150 -3.43 -7.29 13.02
N VAL A 151 -3.95 -7.31 14.24
CA VAL A 151 -4.09 -6.11 15.07
C VAL A 151 -2.72 -5.50 15.37
N GLY A 152 -2.66 -4.15 15.40
CA GLY A 152 -1.43 -3.40 15.66
C GLY A 152 -0.53 -3.20 14.43
N ARG A 153 -1.01 -3.51 13.22
CA ARG A 153 -0.26 -3.35 11.97
C ARG A 153 -0.66 -2.08 11.17
N GLY A 154 -1.16 -1.04 11.85
CA GLY A 154 -1.47 0.25 11.22
C GLY A 154 -2.92 0.40 10.74
N MET A 155 -3.79 -0.60 10.96
CA MET A 155 -5.22 -0.53 10.65
C MET A 155 -6.07 -0.79 11.90
N LEU A 156 -7.25 -0.19 11.95
CA LEU A 156 -8.22 -0.45 13.01
C LEU A 156 -8.79 -1.87 12.90
N PHE A 157 -9.14 -2.46 14.04
CA PHE A 157 -9.63 -3.83 14.08
C PHE A 157 -10.90 -4.05 13.25
N LEU A 158 -11.84 -3.10 13.27
CA LEU A 158 -13.05 -3.19 12.44
C LEU A 158 -12.74 -3.11 10.94
N ASP A 159 -11.76 -2.30 10.54
CA ASP A 159 -11.36 -2.19 9.14
C ASP A 159 -10.73 -3.51 8.65
N LEU A 160 -9.87 -4.14 9.49
CA LEU A 160 -9.33 -5.47 9.21
C LEU A 160 -10.42 -6.52 9.03
N ILE A 161 -11.48 -6.46 9.87
CA ILE A 161 -12.63 -7.36 9.75
C ILE A 161 -13.37 -7.10 8.43
N GLN A 162 -13.63 -5.85 8.05
CA GLN A 162 -14.36 -5.53 6.83
C GLN A 162 -13.60 -5.93 5.57
N GLU A 163 -12.30 -5.69 5.53
CA GLU A 163 -11.46 -6.18 4.44
C GLU A 163 -11.43 -7.72 4.39
N GLY A 164 -11.38 -8.37 5.56
CA GLY A 164 -11.53 -9.81 5.65
C GLY A 164 -12.88 -10.33 5.18
N ASN A 165 -13.97 -9.60 5.46
CA ASN A 165 -15.32 -9.93 4.97
C ASN A 165 -15.39 -9.83 3.43
N MET A 166 -14.70 -8.86 2.81
CA MET A 166 -14.59 -8.79 1.35
C MET A 166 -13.88 -10.02 0.78
N GLY A 167 -12.84 -10.51 1.47
CA GLY A 167 -12.20 -11.80 1.15
C GLY A 167 -13.15 -12.98 1.29
N LEU A 168 -13.93 -13.04 2.37
CA LEU A 168 -14.93 -14.09 2.62
C LEU A 168 -15.99 -14.13 1.51
N ILE A 169 -16.51 -12.98 1.08
CA ILE A 169 -17.51 -12.90 -0.01
C ILE A 169 -16.94 -13.49 -1.30
N LYS A 170 -15.71 -13.15 -1.65
CA LYS A 170 -15.02 -13.73 -2.80
C LYS A 170 -14.85 -15.25 -2.68
N ALA A 171 -14.52 -15.74 -1.46
CA ALA A 171 -14.43 -17.16 -1.21
C ALA A 171 -15.78 -17.87 -1.40
N VAL A 172 -16.88 -17.28 -0.95
CA VAL A 172 -18.24 -17.83 -1.14
C VAL A 172 -18.61 -17.93 -2.64
N GLU A 173 -18.23 -16.92 -3.43
CA GLU A 173 -18.51 -16.90 -4.88
C GLU A 173 -17.75 -17.97 -5.67
N LYS A 174 -16.54 -18.29 -5.22
CA LYS A 174 -15.62 -19.21 -5.92
C LYS A 174 -15.54 -20.61 -5.31
N PHE A 175 -16.28 -20.87 -4.25
CA PHE A 175 -16.20 -22.15 -3.55
C PHE A 175 -16.80 -23.30 -4.36
N ASP A 176 -15.99 -24.32 -4.63
CA ASP A 176 -16.41 -25.57 -5.30
C ASP A 176 -16.48 -26.73 -4.31
N PHE A 177 -17.68 -27.17 -4.00
CA PHE A 177 -17.94 -28.28 -3.08
C PHE A 177 -17.52 -29.66 -3.65
N ASN A 178 -17.33 -29.78 -4.98
CA ASN A 178 -16.90 -31.05 -5.59
C ASN A 178 -15.45 -31.41 -5.24
N LYS A 179 -14.64 -30.43 -4.84
CA LYS A 179 -13.23 -30.61 -4.44
C LYS A 179 -13.05 -31.30 -3.09
N GLY A 180 -14.11 -31.54 -2.33
CA GLY A 180 -14.08 -32.32 -1.08
C GLY A 180 -13.48 -31.61 0.14
N PHE A 181 -13.03 -30.37 0.01
CA PHE A 181 -12.49 -29.58 1.12
C PHE A 181 -13.59 -28.85 1.90
N LYS A 182 -13.35 -28.59 3.20
CA LYS A 182 -14.23 -27.74 4.03
C LYS A 182 -14.17 -26.30 3.51
N PHE A 183 -15.30 -25.60 3.57
CA PHE A 183 -15.37 -24.19 3.17
C PHE A 183 -14.36 -23.34 3.96
N SER A 184 -14.22 -23.55 5.26
CA SER A 184 -13.30 -22.80 6.11
C SER A 184 -11.84 -22.87 5.65
N THR A 185 -11.42 -23.98 5.07
CA THR A 185 -10.09 -24.20 4.51
C THR A 185 -9.81 -23.23 3.36
N TYR A 186 -10.72 -23.18 2.40
CA TYR A 186 -10.63 -22.29 1.24
C TYR A 186 -10.79 -20.82 1.62
N ALA A 187 -11.78 -20.50 2.45
CA ALA A 187 -12.07 -19.15 2.90
C ALA A 187 -10.91 -18.51 3.68
N THR A 188 -10.18 -19.29 4.49
CA THR A 188 -9.04 -18.79 5.26
C THR A 188 -7.98 -18.14 4.38
N TRP A 189 -7.69 -18.71 3.22
CA TRP A 189 -6.75 -18.12 2.28
C TRP A 189 -7.23 -16.77 1.75
N TRP A 190 -8.47 -16.69 1.26
CA TRP A 190 -9.06 -15.46 0.73
C TRP A 190 -9.14 -14.33 1.76
N ILE A 191 -9.54 -14.69 2.99
CA ILE A 191 -9.61 -13.75 4.10
C ILE A 191 -8.21 -13.20 4.42
N ARG A 192 -7.22 -14.08 4.53
CA ARG A 192 -5.83 -13.70 4.81
C ARG A 192 -5.26 -12.82 3.71
N GLN A 193 -5.46 -13.19 2.46
CA GLN A 193 -5.01 -12.43 1.29
C GLN A 193 -5.62 -11.02 1.27
N ALA A 194 -6.94 -10.91 1.49
CA ALA A 194 -7.62 -9.62 1.52
C ALA A 194 -7.07 -8.71 2.64
N ILE A 195 -6.93 -9.26 3.86
CA ILE A 195 -6.39 -8.51 5.00
C ILE A 195 -4.94 -8.06 4.74
N THR A 196 -4.08 -8.96 4.27
CA THR A 196 -2.66 -8.65 4.03
C THR A 196 -2.51 -7.58 2.94
N ARG A 197 -3.28 -7.68 1.87
CA ARG A 197 -3.30 -6.70 0.80
C ARG A 197 -3.82 -5.34 1.27
N ALA A 198 -4.90 -5.32 2.06
CA ALA A 198 -5.44 -4.09 2.64
C ALA A 198 -4.42 -3.39 3.56
N ILE A 199 -3.70 -4.15 4.41
CA ILE A 199 -2.63 -3.60 5.24
C ILE A 199 -1.53 -2.97 4.36
N ALA A 200 -1.10 -3.65 3.30
CA ALA A 200 -0.07 -3.13 2.41
C ALA A 200 -0.50 -1.83 1.71
N ASP A 201 -1.78 -1.72 1.33
CA ASP A 201 -2.33 -0.60 0.58
C ASP A 201 -2.75 0.59 1.44
N GLN A 202 -3.20 0.37 2.69
CA GLN A 202 -3.93 1.38 3.48
C GLN A 202 -3.29 1.70 4.84
N ALA A 203 -2.39 0.86 5.38
CA ALA A 203 -1.87 1.02 6.73
C ALA A 203 -0.93 2.22 6.88
N ARG A 204 -0.35 2.74 5.79
CA ARG A 204 0.59 3.85 5.82
C ARG A 204 -0.05 5.17 5.41
N THR A 205 0.29 6.26 6.10
CA THR A 205 -0.16 7.62 5.76
C THR A 205 0.27 8.01 4.34
N ILE A 206 1.49 7.67 3.95
CA ILE A 206 1.98 7.80 2.58
C ILE A 206 1.98 6.42 1.95
N ARG A 207 1.09 6.20 0.98
CA ARG A 207 0.91 4.90 0.32
C ARG A 207 2.18 4.46 -0.41
N ILE A 208 2.57 3.22 -0.18
CA ILE A 208 3.69 2.54 -0.86
C ILE A 208 3.11 1.40 -1.70
N PRO A 209 3.60 1.16 -2.93
CA PRO A 209 3.17 0.01 -3.74
C PRO A 209 3.41 -1.34 -3.03
N VAL A 210 2.51 -2.32 -3.25
CA VAL A 210 2.53 -3.62 -2.55
C VAL A 210 3.88 -4.33 -2.67
N HIS A 211 4.47 -4.39 -3.87
CA HIS A 211 5.78 -5.03 -4.08
C HIS A 211 6.91 -4.38 -3.26
N MET A 212 6.83 -3.07 -3.00
CA MET A 212 7.81 -2.40 -2.14
C MET A 212 7.59 -2.73 -0.66
N VAL A 213 6.34 -2.88 -0.22
CA VAL A 213 6.02 -3.34 1.14
C VAL A 213 6.55 -4.75 1.36
N GLU A 214 6.43 -5.64 0.39
CA GLU A 214 7.01 -6.99 0.42
C GLU A 214 8.53 -6.96 0.52
N THR A 215 9.18 -6.10 -0.30
CA THR A 215 10.63 -5.92 -0.25
C THR A 215 11.09 -5.40 1.13
N ILE A 216 10.37 -4.42 1.70
CA ILE A 216 10.63 -3.91 3.05
C ILE A 216 10.47 -5.01 4.10
N ASN A 217 9.41 -5.81 4.01
CA ASN A 217 9.17 -6.92 4.95
C ASN A 217 10.28 -7.99 4.85
N LYS A 218 10.74 -8.31 3.63
CA LYS A 218 11.88 -9.21 3.41
C LYS A 218 13.16 -8.62 4.03
N LEU A 219 13.42 -7.33 3.80
CA LEU A 219 14.58 -6.64 4.36
C LEU A 219 14.57 -6.68 5.89
N ILE A 220 13.44 -6.36 6.54
CA ILE A 220 13.30 -6.41 7.99
C ILE A 220 13.53 -7.83 8.54
N ARG A 221 13.07 -8.85 7.81
CA ARG A 221 13.30 -10.27 8.18
C ARG A 221 14.78 -10.62 8.14
N VAL A 222 15.46 -10.29 7.04
CA VAL A 222 16.90 -10.51 6.86
C VAL A 222 17.70 -9.74 7.91
N GLN A 223 17.36 -8.47 8.16
CA GLN A 223 18.00 -7.65 9.17
C GLN A 223 17.91 -8.29 10.56
N ARG A 224 16.73 -8.82 10.95
CA ARG A 224 16.56 -9.52 12.24
C ARG A 224 17.38 -10.81 12.32
N GLN A 225 17.46 -11.54 11.22
CA GLN A 225 18.27 -12.78 11.17
C GLN A 225 19.76 -12.45 11.33
N LEU A 226 20.27 -11.49 10.56
CA LEU A 226 21.66 -11.05 10.68
C LEU A 226 21.98 -10.44 12.05
N LEU A 227 21.06 -9.70 12.67
CA LEU A 227 21.20 -9.19 14.02
C LEU A 227 21.37 -10.35 15.04
N GLN A 228 20.64 -11.45 14.86
CA GLN A 228 20.74 -12.65 15.71
C GLN A 228 22.06 -13.38 15.50
N ASP A 229 22.53 -13.48 14.25
CA ASP A 229 23.76 -14.20 13.89
C ASP A 229 25.02 -13.40 14.25
N LEU A 230 25.02 -12.09 14.01
CA LEU A 230 26.17 -11.21 14.24
C LEU A 230 26.22 -10.63 15.66
N GLY A 231 25.09 -10.60 16.39
CA GLY A 231 24.98 -9.97 17.71
C GLY A 231 25.10 -8.43 17.71
N ARG A 232 25.05 -7.80 16.52
CA ARG A 232 25.05 -6.34 16.29
C ARG A 232 24.17 -5.98 15.12
N ASP A 233 23.81 -4.71 15.00
CA ASP A 233 23.09 -4.22 13.83
C ASP A 233 23.90 -4.46 12.54
N PRO A 234 23.31 -5.11 11.51
CA PRO A 234 23.99 -5.37 10.26
C PRO A 234 24.17 -4.09 9.44
N ALA A 235 25.30 -3.98 8.75
CA ALA A 235 25.54 -2.89 7.80
C ALA A 235 24.70 -3.09 6.52
N PRO A 236 24.35 -1.99 5.79
CA PRO A 236 23.61 -2.10 4.54
C PRO A 236 24.28 -3.00 3.48
N GLU A 237 25.60 -3.11 3.52
CA GLU A 237 26.40 -3.97 2.67
C GLU A 237 26.14 -5.46 2.97
N GLU A 238 26.08 -5.83 4.24
CA GLU A 238 25.82 -7.20 4.71
C GLU A 238 24.37 -7.63 4.38
N ILE A 239 23.40 -6.71 4.55
CA ILE A 239 22.02 -6.94 4.14
C ILE A 239 21.92 -7.10 2.62
N GLY A 240 22.70 -6.29 1.87
CA GLY A 240 22.74 -6.33 0.42
C GLY A 240 23.26 -7.66 -0.12
N GLU A 241 24.28 -8.22 0.50
CA GLU A 241 24.82 -9.55 0.14
C GLU A 241 23.78 -10.66 0.34
N GLU A 242 23.03 -10.65 1.45
CA GLU A 242 22.00 -11.66 1.72
C GLU A 242 20.74 -11.49 0.84
N MET A 243 20.43 -10.28 0.39
CA MET A 243 19.27 -9.98 -0.45
C MET A 243 19.59 -9.96 -1.96
N ASP A 244 20.86 -10.10 -2.35
CA ASP A 244 21.36 -9.92 -3.73
C ASP A 244 20.99 -8.53 -4.29
N LEU A 245 21.19 -7.49 -3.47
CA LEU A 245 20.93 -6.09 -3.81
C LEU A 245 22.14 -5.20 -3.53
N PRO A 246 22.38 -4.17 -4.36
CA PRO A 246 23.44 -3.21 -4.08
C PRO A 246 23.15 -2.42 -2.79
N ALA A 247 24.17 -2.13 -1.99
CA ALA A 247 24.05 -1.43 -0.71
C ALA A 247 23.33 -0.08 -0.81
N GLU A 248 23.49 0.64 -1.94
CA GLU A 248 22.77 1.89 -2.20
C GLU A 248 21.26 1.69 -2.23
N LYS A 249 20.80 0.60 -2.85
CA LYS A 249 19.38 0.26 -2.93
C LYS A 249 18.82 -0.14 -1.56
N VAL A 250 19.61 -0.83 -0.75
CA VAL A 250 19.24 -1.15 0.64
C VAL A 250 19.04 0.12 1.46
N ARG A 251 19.95 1.11 1.33
CA ARG A 251 19.81 2.43 2.01
C ARG A 251 18.56 3.18 1.54
N GLU A 252 18.26 3.15 0.25
CA GLU A 252 17.04 3.75 -0.31
C GLU A 252 15.78 3.09 0.27
N ILE A 253 15.73 1.76 0.29
CA ILE A 253 14.60 1.01 0.85
C ILE A 253 14.42 1.32 2.34
N LEU A 254 15.50 1.38 3.12
CA LEU A 254 15.45 1.75 4.54
C LEU A 254 14.89 3.16 4.75
N LYS A 255 15.24 4.10 3.87
CA LYS A 255 14.71 5.47 3.91
C LYS A 255 13.21 5.51 3.59
N ILE A 256 12.76 4.74 2.60
CA ILE A 256 11.33 4.62 2.24
C ILE A 256 10.53 3.93 3.36
N ALA A 257 11.15 3.00 4.08
CA ALA A 257 10.51 2.24 5.16
C ALA A 257 10.14 3.09 6.38
N GLN A 258 10.75 4.28 6.56
CA GLN A 258 10.47 5.17 7.68
C GLN A 258 9.02 5.67 7.66
N GLU A 259 8.46 5.80 8.85
CA GLU A 259 7.13 6.39 9.04
C GLU A 259 7.23 7.90 9.27
N PRO A 260 6.25 8.69 8.81
CA PRO A 260 6.24 10.12 9.09
C PRO A 260 6.04 10.39 10.59
N VAL A 261 6.69 11.44 11.08
CA VAL A 261 6.54 11.91 12.45
C VAL A 261 5.38 12.90 12.53
N SER A 262 4.59 12.85 13.61
CA SER A 262 3.48 13.79 13.81
C SER A 262 4.02 15.20 14.11
N LEU A 263 3.41 16.21 13.51
CA LEU A 263 3.69 17.62 13.83
C LEU A 263 3.27 18.01 15.24
N GLU A 264 2.32 17.28 15.83
CA GLU A 264 1.86 17.46 17.21
C GLU A 264 2.75 16.77 18.25
N THR A 265 3.90 16.23 17.84
CA THR A 265 4.86 15.64 18.78
C THR A 265 5.41 16.72 19.70
N PRO A 266 5.24 16.61 21.04
CA PRO A 266 5.76 17.60 21.98
C PRO A 266 7.28 17.64 21.97
N ILE A 267 7.87 18.84 22.08
CA ILE A 267 9.31 19.07 22.18
C ILE A 267 9.62 19.74 23.50
N GLY A 268 10.48 19.12 24.33
CA GLY A 268 10.86 19.61 25.64
C GLY A 268 10.14 18.91 26.79
N GLU A 269 10.32 19.41 28.01
CA GLU A 269 9.73 18.86 29.24
C GLU A 269 8.34 19.44 29.53
N GLU A 270 7.97 20.58 28.93
CA GLU A 270 6.66 21.24 29.06
C GLU A 270 5.88 21.04 27.75
N ASP A 271 4.60 20.66 27.85
CA ASP A 271 3.71 20.33 26.69
C ASP A 271 3.32 21.56 25.83
N ASP A 272 3.98 22.71 26.02
CA ASP A 272 3.63 23.96 25.37
C ASP A 272 4.19 24.15 23.96
N SER A 273 5.11 23.28 23.49
CA SER A 273 5.77 23.38 22.19
C SER A 273 5.65 22.08 21.39
N HIS A 274 5.24 22.19 20.16
CA HIS A 274 5.11 21.05 19.24
C HIS A 274 6.12 21.15 18.10
N LEU A 275 6.45 20.01 17.46
CA LEU A 275 7.38 19.96 16.33
C LEU A 275 6.94 20.91 15.19
N GLY A 276 5.63 21.07 14.99
CA GLY A 276 5.08 21.97 13.96
C GLY A 276 5.45 23.43 14.16
N ASP A 277 5.66 23.90 15.40
CA ASP A 277 5.97 25.28 15.71
C ASP A 277 7.39 25.69 15.27
N PHE A 278 8.25 24.71 15.03
CA PHE A 278 9.65 24.90 14.59
C PHE A 278 9.87 24.75 13.10
N ILE A 279 8.82 24.36 12.35
CA ILE A 279 8.91 24.21 10.90
C ILE A 279 8.49 25.51 10.24
N GLU A 280 9.46 26.16 9.59
CA GLU A 280 9.25 27.40 8.88
C GLU A 280 8.45 27.18 7.59
N ASP A 281 7.47 28.07 7.32
CA ASP A 281 6.71 28.09 6.08
C ASP A 281 7.60 28.63 4.95
N GLN A 282 8.00 27.72 4.05
CA GLN A 282 8.86 28.06 2.89
C GLN A 282 8.12 28.74 1.74
N GLU A 283 6.78 28.69 1.73
CA GLU A 283 5.96 29.33 0.69
C GLU A 283 5.63 30.78 1.06
N ALA A 284 5.66 31.12 2.34
CA ALA A 284 5.46 32.50 2.81
C ALA A 284 6.65 33.36 2.41
N GLN A 285 6.40 34.33 1.55
CA GLN A 285 7.41 35.31 1.13
C GLN A 285 7.77 36.22 2.30
N SER A 286 9.07 36.55 2.45
CA SER A 286 9.46 37.54 3.44
C SER A 286 8.87 38.92 3.07
N PRO A 287 8.53 39.77 4.04
CA PRO A 287 8.01 41.10 3.75
C PRO A 287 8.93 41.93 2.85
N SER A 288 10.24 41.75 2.95
CA SER A 288 11.23 42.43 2.10
C SER A 288 11.16 41.94 0.65
N ASP A 289 11.01 40.62 0.46
CA ASP A 289 10.94 40.04 -0.88
C ASP A 289 9.62 40.40 -1.57
N HIS A 290 8.53 40.42 -0.80
CA HIS A 290 7.24 40.89 -1.32
C HIS A 290 7.29 42.35 -1.74
N ALA A 291 7.89 43.23 -0.90
CA ALA A 291 8.06 44.65 -1.25
C ALA A 291 8.94 44.83 -2.50
N ALA A 292 10.05 44.07 -2.60
CA ALA A 292 10.91 44.10 -3.78
C ALA A 292 10.20 43.61 -5.04
N TYR A 293 9.34 42.58 -4.91
CA TYR A 293 8.53 42.09 -6.02
C TYR A 293 7.50 43.08 -6.49
N GLU A 294 6.77 43.76 -5.59
CA GLU A 294 5.79 44.80 -5.96
C GLU A 294 6.50 46.00 -6.61
N LEU A 295 7.67 46.39 -6.14
CA LEU A 295 8.48 47.46 -6.74
C LEU A 295 8.97 47.08 -8.14
N LEU A 296 9.41 45.82 -8.34
CA LEU A 296 9.77 45.28 -9.65
C LEU A 296 8.56 45.35 -10.61
N LYS A 297 7.38 44.97 -10.14
CA LYS A 297 6.14 44.99 -10.92
C LYS A 297 5.79 46.41 -11.38
N GLU A 298 5.84 47.37 -10.47
CA GLU A 298 5.60 48.81 -10.79
C GLU A 298 6.61 49.31 -11.81
N GLN A 299 7.91 49.02 -11.63
CA GLN A 299 8.94 49.42 -12.59
C GLN A 299 8.78 48.74 -13.96
N LEU A 300 8.30 47.50 -13.96
CA LEU A 300 8.01 46.76 -15.19
C LEU A 300 6.82 47.40 -15.94
N GLU A 301 5.76 47.75 -15.24
CA GLU A 301 4.60 48.47 -15.81
C GLU A 301 5.03 49.79 -16.43
N ASP A 302 5.80 50.63 -15.72
CA ASP A 302 6.36 51.86 -16.21
C ASP A 302 7.17 51.70 -17.50
N VAL A 303 7.94 50.60 -17.58
CA VAL A 303 8.76 50.31 -18.77
C VAL A 303 7.90 49.83 -19.93
N LEU A 304 6.87 49.01 -19.66
CA LEU A 304 5.92 48.51 -20.66
C LEU A 304 5.08 49.66 -21.27
N ASP A 305 4.66 50.63 -20.48
CA ASP A 305 3.92 51.84 -20.94
C ASP A 305 4.71 52.67 -21.97
N THR A 306 6.05 52.53 -22.02
CA THR A 306 6.87 53.16 -23.05
C THR A 306 6.80 52.50 -24.42
N LEU A 307 6.18 51.32 -24.52
CA LEU A 307 5.93 50.60 -25.77
C LEU A 307 4.64 51.11 -26.43
N THR A 308 4.35 50.63 -27.63
CA THR A 308 3.02 50.86 -28.22
C THR A 308 2.02 49.85 -27.60
N ASP A 309 0.75 50.23 -27.46
CA ASP A 309 -0.33 49.42 -26.91
C ASP A 309 -0.35 47.99 -27.47
N ARG A 310 0.00 47.87 -28.74
CA ARG A 310 0.03 46.55 -29.40
C ARG A 310 1.22 45.71 -29.01
N GLU A 311 2.38 46.32 -28.82
CA GLU A 311 3.62 45.60 -28.35
C GLU A 311 3.49 45.24 -26.88
N GLU A 312 2.95 46.09 -26.06
CA GLU A 312 2.67 45.88 -24.64
C GLU A 312 1.69 44.74 -24.44
N ASN A 313 0.50 44.82 -25.03
CA ASN A 313 -0.53 43.80 -24.87
C ASN A 313 -0.09 42.39 -25.37
N VAL A 314 0.74 42.36 -26.43
CA VAL A 314 1.35 41.12 -26.88
C VAL A 314 2.28 40.51 -25.80
N LEU A 315 3.12 41.35 -25.15
CA LEU A 315 3.98 40.88 -24.07
C LEU A 315 3.18 40.50 -22.83
N ARG A 316 2.19 41.27 -22.41
CA ARG A 316 1.32 40.95 -21.26
C ARG A 316 0.66 39.58 -21.41
N LEU A 317 0.05 39.32 -22.56
CA LEU A 317 -0.59 38.03 -22.84
C LEU A 317 0.40 36.91 -23.03
N ARG A 318 1.54 37.16 -23.65
CA ARG A 318 2.56 36.13 -23.94
C ARG A 318 3.19 35.59 -22.66
N PHE A 319 3.56 36.51 -21.76
CA PHE A 319 4.24 36.16 -20.50
C PHE A 319 3.27 36.01 -19.32
N GLY A 320 1.98 36.30 -19.50
CA GLY A 320 0.98 36.15 -18.45
C GLY A 320 1.16 37.16 -17.32
N LEU A 321 1.52 38.39 -17.62
CA LEU A 321 1.82 39.41 -16.60
C LEU A 321 0.60 39.81 -15.78
N ASP A 322 -0.60 39.70 -16.34
CA ASP A 322 -1.85 40.09 -15.68
C ASP A 322 -2.53 38.92 -14.97
N ASP A 323 -2.51 37.72 -15.57
CA ASP A 323 -3.27 36.57 -15.11
C ASP A 323 -2.38 35.34 -14.71
N GLY A 324 -1.06 35.49 -14.76
CA GLY A 324 -0.10 34.45 -14.46
C GLY A 324 -0.04 33.32 -15.51
N ARG A 325 -0.86 33.36 -16.56
CA ARG A 325 -0.94 32.32 -17.58
C ARG A 325 -0.16 32.69 -18.84
N THR A 326 0.97 32.06 -19.05
CA THR A 326 1.75 32.18 -20.29
C THR A 326 0.99 31.57 -21.47
N ARG A 327 0.94 32.32 -22.60
CA ARG A 327 0.25 31.92 -23.83
C ARG A 327 1.25 31.63 -24.95
N THR A 328 0.91 30.71 -25.84
CA THR A 328 1.70 30.44 -27.05
C THR A 328 1.53 31.53 -28.10
N LEU A 329 2.49 31.68 -29.03
CA LEU A 329 2.41 32.64 -30.11
C LEU A 329 1.16 32.45 -30.98
N GLU A 330 0.65 31.27 -31.11
CA GLU A 330 -0.56 30.93 -31.85
C GLU A 330 -1.82 31.39 -31.12
N GLU A 331 -1.90 31.17 -29.82
CA GLU A 331 -3.02 31.63 -28.99
C GLU A 331 -3.10 33.16 -28.98
N VAL A 332 -1.95 33.84 -28.79
CA VAL A 332 -1.88 35.30 -28.87
C VAL A 332 -2.29 35.75 -30.26
N GLY A 333 -1.84 35.05 -31.33
CA GLY A 333 -2.24 35.34 -32.70
C GLY A 333 -3.75 35.28 -32.93
N LYS A 334 -4.42 34.31 -32.34
CA LYS A 334 -5.88 34.14 -32.37
C LYS A 334 -6.59 35.34 -31.72
N VAL A 335 -6.09 35.81 -30.57
CA VAL A 335 -6.66 36.96 -29.85
C VAL A 335 -6.57 38.24 -30.67
N PHE A 336 -5.44 38.49 -31.35
CA PHE A 336 -5.22 39.70 -32.16
C PHE A 336 -5.65 39.57 -33.63
N GLY A 337 -6.14 38.39 -34.05
CA GLY A 337 -6.54 38.13 -35.45
C GLY A 337 -5.37 38.16 -36.44
N VAL A 338 -4.17 37.77 -36.02
CA VAL A 338 -2.94 37.82 -36.86
C VAL A 338 -2.20 36.48 -36.84
N THR A 339 -1.32 36.28 -37.82
CA THR A 339 -0.55 35.05 -37.91
C THR A 339 0.49 34.93 -36.79
N ARG A 340 0.84 33.69 -36.42
CA ARG A 340 1.91 33.34 -35.45
C ARG A 340 3.22 34.11 -35.74
N GLU A 341 3.61 34.17 -37.00
CA GLU A 341 4.85 34.84 -37.40
C GLU A 341 4.80 36.37 -37.18
N ARG A 342 3.62 36.96 -37.35
CA ARG A 342 3.44 38.40 -37.08
C ARG A 342 3.56 38.69 -35.57
N ILE A 343 3.03 37.82 -34.70
CA ILE A 343 3.22 37.96 -33.25
C ILE A 343 4.69 37.82 -32.89
N ARG A 344 5.41 36.86 -33.46
CA ARG A 344 6.85 36.68 -33.24
C ARG A 344 7.67 37.92 -33.61
N GLN A 345 7.30 38.56 -34.71
CA GLN A 345 7.94 39.85 -35.14
C GLN A 345 7.67 40.97 -34.15
N ILE A 346 6.43 41.09 -33.67
CA ILE A 346 6.05 42.12 -32.69
C ILE A 346 6.78 41.91 -31.38
N GLU A 347 6.79 40.65 -30.84
CA GLU A 347 7.50 40.26 -29.64
C GLU A 347 9.01 40.59 -29.76
N ALA A 348 9.66 40.13 -30.82
CA ALA A 348 11.09 40.40 -31.04
C ALA A 348 11.41 41.91 -31.14
N LYS A 349 10.53 42.68 -31.74
CA LYS A 349 10.67 44.15 -31.80
C LYS A 349 10.47 44.80 -30.43
N ALA A 350 9.48 44.39 -29.69
CA ALA A 350 9.20 44.87 -28.32
C ALA A 350 10.38 44.56 -27.38
N LEU A 351 10.85 43.30 -27.35
CA LEU A 351 12.01 42.88 -26.54
C LEU A 351 13.29 43.66 -26.93
N ARG A 352 13.50 43.95 -28.23
CA ARG A 352 14.65 44.76 -28.66
C ARG A 352 14.55 46.21 -28.16
N LYS A 353 13.34 46.77 -28.13
CA LYS A 353 13.10 48.12 -27.56
C LYS A 353 13.34 48.12 -26.04
N LEU A 354 12.97 47.07 -25.31
CA LEU A 354 13.17 46.96 -23.88
C LEU A 354 14.66 46.81 -23.53
N ARG A 355 15.45 46.14 -24.36
CA ARG A 355 16.92 46.02 -24.19
C ARG A 355 17.69 47.33 -24.35
N HIS A 356 17.06 48.37 -24.85
CA HIS A 356 17.73 49.67 -25.00
C HIS A 356 18.18 50.21 -23.62
N PRO A 357 19.43 50.73 -23.46
CA PRO A 357 19.98 51.18 -22.19
C PRO A 357 19.09 52.10 -21.38
N SER A 358 18.34 53.00 -22.06
CA SER A 358 17.43 53.95 -21.40
C SER A 358 16.26 53.30 -20.67
N ARG A 359 15.91 52.04 -21.02
CA ARG A 359 14.83 51.25 -20.41
C ARG A 359 15.36 50.16 -19.52
N SER A 360 16.37 49.40 -20.01
CA SER A 360 16.95 48.31 -19.26
C SER A 360 17.65 48.74 -17.95
N LYS A 361 18.14 50.01 -17.90
CA LYS A 361 18.78 50.53 -16.70
C LYS A 361 17.83 50.56 -15.48
N ARG A 362 16.52 50.77 -15.69
CA ARG A 362 15.52 50.81 -14.62
C ARG A 362 15.28 49.39 -13.98
N LEU A 363 15.47 48.35 -14.79
CA LEU A 363 15.27 46.97 -14.35
C LEU A 363 16.58 46.28 -13.87
N LYS A 364 17.72 46.96 -14.04
CA LYS A 364 19.03 46.37 -13.75
C LYS A 364 19.22 46.04 -12.28
N ASP A 365 18.69 46.86 -11.39
CA ASP A 365 18.81 46.70 -9.94
C ASP A 365 18.03 45.52 -9.39
N PHE A 366 17.19 44.86 -10.22
CA PHE A 366 16.41 43.65 -9.88
C PHE A 366 16.88 42.40 -10.61
N MET A 367 18.01 42.47 -11.34
CA MET A 367 18.54 41.34 -12.13
C MET A 367 19.74 40.66 -11.50
N ASP A 368 20.18 41.06 -10.30
CA ASP A 368 21.34 40.50 -9.60
C ASP A 368 20.94 39.39 -8.64
#